data_806695f6076f8757b9d5cc7513538160
#
_entry.id   806695f6076f8757b9d5cc7513538160
#
_cell.length_a   1.000
_cell.length_b   1.000
_cell.length_c   1.000
_cell.angle_alpha   90.00
_cell.angle_beta   90.00
_cell.angle_gamma   90.00
#
_symmetry.space_group_name_H-M   'P 1'
#
loop_
_entity.id
_entity.type
_entity.pdbx_description
1 polymer ?
#
loop_
_entity_poly.entity_id
_entity_poly.type
_entity_poly.pdbx_seq_one_letter_code
_entity_poly.pdbx_strand_id
1 'polypeptide(L)'
;MRTGKAGKVVFLIVGILMVGAFSAFLVNKNLHDPKTNPPVMTFTLEKIQLGDVPQGPSVSGEFEFTNTGKSVLIIKKIQPACGCTGVVVDEKKEFQPGETGKIKFTLNTEGRSGINEKTITIESNDMAKPTKVVSFVANIIPPK
;
A
#
# COMPACT_ATOMS: atom_id res chain seq x y z
N MET A 1 -60.31 -19.87 16.86
CA MET A 1 -59.30 -19.49 15.84
C MET A 1 -58.03 -20.26 16.05
N ARG A 2 -57.74 -21.21 15.15
CA ARG A 2 -56.51 -22.03 15.24
C ARG A 2 -55.36 -21.31 14.59
N THR A 3 -54.52 -20.66 15.37
CA THR A 3 -53.23 -20.19 14.88
C THR A 3 -52.32 -21.38 14.70
N GLY A 4 -52.14 -21.77 13.45
CA GLY A 4 -51.50 -23.01 13.07
C GLY A 4 -50.02 -23.02 13.47
N LYS A 5 -49.50 -24.23 13.77
CA LYS A 5 -48.12 -24.56 14.06
C LYS A 5 -47.10 -23.97 13.04
N ALA A 6 -47.56 -23.69 11.82
CA ALA A 6 -46.76 -23.02 10.76
C ALA A 6 -46.28 -21.63 11.10
N GLY A 7 -47.09 -20.78 11.79
CA GLY A 7 -46.67 -19.45 12.18
C GLY A 7 -45.53 -19.42 13.19
N LYS A 8 -45.51 -20.37 14.14
CA LYS A 8 -44.42 -20.46 15.13
C LYS A 8 -43.08 -20.89 14.52
N VAL A 9 -43.13 -21.77 13.52
CA VAL A 9 -41.93 -22.25 12.80
C VAL A 9 -41.33 -21.12 11.95
N VAL A 10 -42.18 -20.33 11.26
CA VAL A 10 -41.73 -19.19 10.45
C VAL A 10 -41.05 -18.11 11.32
N PHE A 11 -41.61 -17.78 12.49
CA PHE A 11 -40.96 -16.83 13.41
C PHE A 11 -39.64 -17.33 13.96
N LEU A 12 -39.49 -18.65 14.21
CA LEU A 12 -38.24 -19.23 14.66
C LEU A 12 -37.16 -19.18 13.56
N ILE A 13 -37.51 -19.48 12.32
CA ILE A 13 -36.58 -19.46 11.18
C ILE A 13 -36.13 -18.01 10.89
N VAL A 14 -37.04 -17.06 10.91
CA VAL A 14 -36.72 -15.63 10.71
C VAL A 14 -35.82 -15.12 11.85
N GLY A 15 -36.07 -15.53 13.11
CA GLY A 15 -35.22 -15.18 14.24
C GLY A 15 -33.81 -15.73 14.12
N ILE A 16 -33.63 -16.98 13.68
CA ILE A 16 -32.31 -17.59 13.49
C ILE A 16 -31.54 -16.92 12.35
N LEU A 17 -32.21 -16.58 11.25
CA LEU A 17 -31.59 -15.86 10.13
C LEU A 17 -31.14 -14.45 10.53
N MET A 18 -31.94 -13.73 11.34
CA MET A 18 -31.57 -12.39 11.83
C MET A 18 -30.40 -12.44 12.81
N VAL A 19 -30.32 -13.43 13.69
CA VAL A 19 -29.20 -13.61 14.62
C VAL A 19 -27.94 -13.97 13.86
N GLY A 20 -28.04 -14.84 12.83
CA GLY A 20 -26.90 -15.18 11.96
C GLY A 20 -26.36 -13.98 11.17
N ALA A 21 -27.23 -13.16 10.58
CA ALA A 21 -26.84 -11.96 9.85
C ALA A 21 -26.23 -10.90 10.77
N PHE A 22 -26.75 -10.73 11.98
CA PHE A 22 -26.22 -9.81 12.97
C PHE A 22 -24.86 -10.27 13.51
N SER A 23 -24.67 -11.56 13.74
CA SER A 23 -23.38 -12.14 14.16
C SER A 23 -22.32 -11.99 13.05
N ALA A 24 -22.65 -12.22 11.79
CA ALA A 24 -21.76 -12.04 10.66
C ALA A 24 -21.38 -10.56 10.48
N PHE A 25 -22.31 -9.63 10.73
CA PHE A 25 -22.05 -8.18 10.68
C PHE A 25 -21.10 -7.73 11.78
N LEU A 26 -21.24 -8.24 13.01
CA LEU A 26 -20.35 -7.92 14.13
C LEU A 26 -18.94 -8.48 13.92
N VAL A 27 -18.80 -9.69 13.39
CA VAL A 27 -17.51 -10.31 13.08
C VAL A 27 -16.76 -9.48 12.01
N ASN A 28 -17.48 -9.04 10.98
CA ASN A 28 -16.86 -8.25 9.90
C ASN A 28 -16.36 -6.88 10.37
N LYS A 29 -17.02 -6.26 11.35
CA LYS A 29 -16.61 -4.96 11.91
C LYS A 29 -15.29 -5.04 12.70
N ASN A 30 -15.05 -6.15 13.40
CA ASN A 30 -13.83 -6.36 14.18
C ASN A 30 -12.61 -6.72 13.32
N LEU A 31 -12.80 -7.23 12.10
CA LEU A 31 -11.72 -7.54 11.17
C LEU A 31 -11.04 -6.30 10.58
N HIS A 32 -11.69 -5.13 10.63
CA HIS A 32 -11.20 -3.89 10.05
C HIS A 32 -10.82 -2.83 11.10
N ASP A 33 -10.76 -3.17 12.38
CA ASP A 33 -10.31 -2.24 13.43
C ASP A 33 -8.78 -2.07 13.33
N PRO A 34 -8.28 -0.89 12.94
CA PRO A 34 -6.84 -0.63 12.81
C PRO A 34 -6.05 -0.84 14.11
N LYS A 35 -6.70 -0.76 15.28
CA LYS A 35 -6.03 -0.96 16.58
C LYS A 35 -5.71 -2.42 16.86
N THR A 36 -6.61 -3.33 16.48
CA THR A 36 -6.44 -4.78 16.68
C THR A 36 -5.86 -5.48 15.46
N ASN A 37 -6.06 -4.92 14.29
CA ASN A 37 -5.66 -5.47 13.00
C ASN A 37 -5.04 -4.36 12.14
N PRO A 38 -3.82 -3.87 12.46
CA PRO A 38 -3.23 -2.71 11.79
C PRO A 38 -2.94 -2.98 10.31
N PRO A 39 -2.95 -1.93 9.48
CA PRO A 39 -2.36 -2.00 8.15
C PRO A 39 -0.85 -2.14 8.27
N VAL A 40 -0.23 -2.85 7.33
CA VAL A 40 1.23 -3.05 7.27
C VAL A 40 1.70 -2.87 5.83
N MET A 41 2.60 -1.93 5.61
CA MET A 41 3.24 -1.73 4.31
C MET A 41 4.50 -2.59 4.21
N THR A 42 4.55 -3.51 3.28
CA THR A 42 5.73 -4.37 3.04
C THR A 42 6.22 -4.16 1.61
N PHE A 43 7.47 -3.73 1.46
CA PHE A 43 8.11 -3.59 0.16
C PHE A 43 8.70 -4.93 -0.29
N THR A 44 8.61 -5.22 -1.58
CA THR A 44 9.31 -6.36 -2.20
C THR A 44 10.82 -6.15 -2.14
N LEU A 45 11.27 -4.91 -2.42
CA LEU A 45 12.65 -4.45 -2.29
C LEU A 45 12.65 -3.02 -1.72
N GLU A 46 13.44 -2.78 -0.68
CA GLU A 46 13.63 -1.44 -0.11
C GLU A 46 14.82 -0.70 -0.75
N LYS A 47 15.68 -1.43 -1.48
CA LYS A 47 16.80 -0.87 -2.25
C LYS A 47 16.86 -1.47 -3.65
N ILE A 48 16.91 -0.59 -4.67
CA ILE A 48 16.99 -0.96 -6.08
C ILE A 48 18.34 -0.52 -6.65
N GLN A 49 19.01 -1.44 -7.39
CA GLN A 49 20.20 -1.15 -8.16
C GLN A 49 19.81 -1.01 -9.64
N LEU A 50 19.93 0.20 -10.18
CA LEU A 50 19.63 0.48 -11.60
C LEU A 50 20.81 0.13 -12.50
N GLY A 51 21.99 -0.13 -11.91
CA GLY A 51 23.21 -0.40 -12.66
C GLY A 51 23.75 0.84 -13.40
N ASP A 52 24.43 0.59 -14.52
CA ASP A 52 24.96 1.62 -15.38
C ASP A 52 23.86 2.23 -16.23
N VAL A 53 23.68 3.53 -16.13
CA VAL A 53 22.67 4.29 -16.87
C VAL A 53 23.35 5.45 -17.63
N PRO A 54 22.97 5.74 -18.88
CA PRO A 54 23.57 6.84 -19.62
C PRO A 54 23.21 8.17 -19.00
N GLN A 55 24.15 9.13 -19.01
CA GLN A 55 23.86 10.53 -18.76
C GLN A 55 22.98 11.04 -19.92
N GLY A 56 21.94 11.82 -19.59
CA GLY A 56 21.04 12.37 -20.58
C GLY A 56 19.60 12.35 -20.13
N PRO A 57 18.69 11.74 -20.88
CA PRO A 57 17.30 11.68 -20.48
C PRO A 57 17.13 10.94 -19.13
N SER A 58 16.01 11.15 -18.51
CA SER A 58 15.68 10.55 -17.21
C SER A 58 15.65 9.00 -17.28
N VAL A 59 16.08 8.37 -16.20
CA VAL A 59 15.87 6.95 -15.94
C VAL A 59 14.73 6.74 -14.95
N SER A 60 13.93 5.71 -15.18
CA SER A 60 12.77 5.41 -14.34
C SER A 60 12.91 4.05 -13.65
N GLY A 61 12.26 3.90 -12.53
CA GLY A 61 12.10 2.62 -11.81
C GLY A 61 10.82 2.62 -10.99
N GLU A 62 10.55 1.50 -10.34
CA GLU A 62 9.38 1.37 -9.48
C GLU A 62 9.68 0.55 -8.24
N PHE A 63 9.13 0.93 -7.11
CA PHE A 63 9.06 0.14 -5.89
C PHE A 63 7.68 -0.48 -5.79
N GLU A 64 7.63 -1.79 -5.61
CA GLU A 64 6.39 -2.52 -5.35
C GLU A 64 6.24 -2.77 -3.86
N PHE A 65 5.05 -2.53 -3.33
CA PHE A 65 4.68 -2.82 -1.96
C PHE A 65 3.34 -3.53 -1.90
N THR A 66 3.11 -4.27 -0.82
CA THR A 66 1.84 -4.95 -0.52
C THR A 66 1.35 -4.53 0.86
N ASN A 67 0.06 -4.32 0.99
CA ASN A 67 -0.56 -4.23 2.30
C ASN A 67 -0.68 -5.64 2.90
N THR A 68 0.29 -6.04 3.70
CA THR A 68 0.30 -7.35 4.39
C THR A 68 -0.47 -7.33 5.70
N GLY A 69 -1.05 -6.18 6.06
CA GLY A 69 -1.89 -6.01 7.23
C GLY A 69 -3.33 -6.50 7.02
N LYS A 70 -4.18 -6.21 7.98
CA LYS A 70 -5.60 -6.65 7.98
C LYS A 70 -6.59 -5.50 7.87
N SER A 71 -6.12 -4.25 7.87
CA SER A 71 -6.92 -3.04 7.64
C SER A 71 -6.42 -2.27 6.43
N VAL A 72 -7.20 -1.31 5.96
CA VAL A 72 -6.86 -0.47 4.80
C VAL A 72 -5.58 0.32 5.08
N LEU A 73 -4.59 0.15 4.21
CA LEU A 73 -3.36 0.94 4.21
C LEU A 73 -3.60 2.24 3.44
N ILE A 74 -3.26 3.36 4.06
CA ILE A 74 -3.42 4.70 3.47
C ILE A 74 -2.05 5.35 3.36
N ILE A 75 -1.65 5.73 2.15
CA ILE A 75 -0.46 6.54 1.90
C ILE A 75 -0.81 8.01 2.11
N LYS A 76 -0.18 8.62 3.09
CA LYS A 76 -0.41 10.03 3.47
C LYS A 76 0.47 10.98 2.67
N LYS A 77 1.75 10.62 2.49
CA LYS A 77 2.74 11.45 1.82
C LYS A 77 3.83 10.60 1.19
N ILE A 78 4.34 11.06 0.07
CA ILE A 78 5.58 10.54 -0.53
C ILE A 78 6.46 11.72 -0.87
N GLN A 79 7.73 11.64 -0.46
CA GLN A 79 8.66 12.74 -0.61
C GLN A 79 10.03 12.22 -1.07
N PRO A 80 10.49 12.57 -2.28
CA PRO A 80 11.86 12.33 -2.69
C PRO A 80 12.82 13.25 -1.94
N ALA A 81 14.04 12.78 -1.68
CA ALA A 81 15.06 13.54 -0.96
C ALA A 81 15.61 14.75 -1.74
N CYS A 82 15.44 14.80 -3.06
CA CYS A 82 15.86 15.93 -3.89
C CYS A 82 14.86 16.24 -5.01
N GLY A 83 14.86 17.47 -5.48
CA GLY A 83 14.07 17.89 -6.66
C GLY A 83 14.50 17.27 -7.99
N CYS A 84 15.60 16.49 -8.00
CA CYS A 84 16.08 15.77 -9.18
C CYS A 84 15.36 14.44 -9.40
N THR A 85 14.53 14.02 -8.45
CA THR A 85 13.74 12.78 -8.51
C THR A 85 12.27 13.15 -8.56
N GLY A 86 11.62 12.86 -9.67
CA GLY A 86 10.17 12.86 -9.77
C GLY A 86 9.63 11.58 -9.16
N VAL A 87 8.56 11.68 -8.40
CA VAL A 87 7.84 10.51 -7.87
C VAL A 87 6.38 10.62 -8.26
N VAL A 88 5.86 9.53 -8.83
CA VAL A 88 4.44 9.38 -9.13
C VAL A 88 3.96 8.13 -8.41
N VAL A 89 2.94 8.31 -7.60
CA VAL A 89 2.15 7.21 -7.06
C VAL A 89 1.01 6.98 -8.02
N ASP A 90 0.56 5.74 -8.16
CA ASP A 90 -0.73 5.48 -8.77
C ASP A 90 -1.77 6.39 -8.09
N GLU A 91 -2.77 6.87 -8.83
CA GLU A 91 -3.78 7.82 -8.33
C GLU A 91 -4.47 7.34 -7.05
N LYS A 92 -4.38 6.06 -6.78
CA LYS A 92 -4.92 5.37 -5.62
C LYS A 92 -4.01 5.56 -4.40
N LYS A 93 -4.60 6.02 -3.30
CA LYS A 93 -3.92 6.20 -2.01
C LYS A 93 -4.29 5.16 -0.95
N GLU A 94 -5.32 4.36 -1.19
CA GLU A 94 -5.87 3.38 -0.26
C GLU A 94 -5.74 1.97 -0.83
N PHE A 95 -5.17 1.05 -0.05
CA PHE A 95 -4.89 -0.32 -0.45
C PHE A 95 -5.52 -1.29 0.54
N GLN A 96 -6.39 -2.17 0.04
CA GLN A 96 -7.05 -3.20 0.84
C GLN A 96 -6.03 -4.24 1.34
N PRO A 97 -6.34 -5.02 2.40
CA PRO A 97 -5.54 -6.15 2.80
C PRO A 97 -5.20 -7.08 1.64
N GLY A 98 -3.91 -7.39 1.46
CA GLY A 98 -3.39 -8.20 0.36
C GLY A 98 -3.22 -7.45 -0.97
N GLU A 99 -3.62 -6.20 -1.06
CA GLU A 99 -3.49 -5.43 -2.29
C GLU A 99 -2.06 -4.89 -2.47
N THR A 100 -1.58 -4.94 -3.71
CA THR A 100 -0.27 -4.45 -4.12
C THR A 100 -0.40 -3.07 -4.78
N GLY A 101 0.57 -2.19 -4.50
CA GLY A 101 0.70 -0.88 -5.11
C GLY A 101 2.12 -0.62 -5.60
N LYS A 102 2.29 0.40 -6.44
CA LYS A 102 3.56 0.77 -7.04
C LYS A 102 3.86 2.25 -6.81
N ILE A 103 5.10 2.54 -6.46
CA ILE A 103 5.66 3.88 -6.38
C ILE A 103 6.67 4.01 -7.52
N LYS A 104 6.29 4.75 -8.57
CA LYS A 104 7.13 5.00 -9.73
C LYS A 104 7.99 6.22 -9.45
N PHE A 105 9.25 6.16 -9.85
CA PHE A 105 10.17 7.28 -9.76
C PHE A 105 10.90 7.52 -11.08
N THR A 106 11.35 8.75 -11.26
CA THR A 106 12.14 9.17 -12.41
C THR A 106 13.32 10.01 -11.91
N LEU A 107 14.52 9.62 -12.26
CA LEU A 107 15.75 10.35 -11.93
C LEU A 107 16.22 11.11 -13.18
N ASN A 108 16.35 12.43 -13.08
CA ASN A 108 17.04 13.20 -14.09
C ASN A 108 18.55 12.95 -13.98
N THR A 109 19.18 12.48 -15.04
CA THR A 109 20.61 12.14 -15.10
C THR A 109 21.46 13.20 -15.81
N GLU A 110 20.84 14.25 -16.35
CA GLU A 110 21.52 15.32 -17.05
C GLU A 110 22.49 16.06 -16.12
N GLY A 111 23.74 16.28 -16.60
CA GLY A 111 24.79 16.92 -15.83
C GLY A 111 25.30 16.13 -14.62
N ARG A 112 24.97 14.83 -14.50
CA ARG A 112 25.39 13.95 -13.40
C ARG A 112 26.30 12.86 -13.91
N SER A 113 27.18 12.37 -13.03
CA SER A 113 28.08 11.24 -13.35
C SER A 113 28.36 10.42 -12.08
N GLY A 114 28.83 9.20 -12.29
CA GLY A 114 29.23 8.27 -11.23
C GLY A 114 28.05 7.76 -10.40
N ILE A 115 28.34 7.26 -9.21
CA ILE A 115 27.36 6.62 -8.34
C ILE A 115 26.46 7.68 -7.69
N ASN A 116 25.17 7.57 -7.94
CA ASN A 116 24.11 8.41 -7.38
C ASN A 116 23.14 7.54 -6.57
N GLU A 117 23.09 7.73 -5.26
CA GLU A 117 22.09 7.13 -4.38
C GLU A 117 21.02 8.17 -4.02
N LYS A 118 19.77 7.79 -4.13
CA LYS A 118 18.60 8.63 -3.81
C LYS A 118 17.64 7.87 -2.93
N THR A 119 16.93 8.60 -2.08
CA THR A 119 15.94 8.06 -1.17
C THR A 119 14.57 8.67 -1.41
N ILE A 120 13.54 7.89 -1.12
CA ILE A 120 12.14 8.31 -1.12
C ILE A 120 11.57 7.95 0.24
N THR A 121 11.00 8.94 0.90
CA THR A 121 10.33 8.78 2.19
C THR A 121 8.83 8.63 1.98
N ILE A 122 8.23 7.61 2.57
CA ILE A 122 6.81 7.30 2.47
C ILE A 122 6.19 7.35 3.87
N GLU A 123 5.17 8.18 4.05
CA GLU A 123 4.37 8.25 5.25
C GLU A 123 3.02 7.57 5.03
N SER A 124 2.62 6.71 5.95
CA SER A 124 1.38 5.94 5.87
C SER A 124 0.68 5.86 7.24
N ASN A 125 -0.42 5.12 7.28
CA ASN A 125 -1.09 4.76 8.53
C ASN A 125 -0.62 3.42 9.12
N ASP A 126 0.50 2.85 8.63
CA ASP A 126 1.16 1.70 9.26
C ASP A 126 1.58 2.10 10.68
N MET A 127 0.96 1.49 11.70
CA MET A 127 1.18 1.89 13.09
C MET A 127 2.54 1.46 13.62
N ALA A 128 3.13 0.40 13.08
CA ALA A 128 4.43 -0.10 13.50
C ALA A 128 5.58 0.70 12.86
N LYS A 129 5.41 1.10 11.60
CA LYS A 129 6.39 1.87 10.84
C LYS A 129 5.68 2.94 10.00
N PRO A 130 5.21 4.03 10.62
CA PRO A 130 4.45 5.08 9.93
C PRO A 130 5.27 5.82 8.85
N THR A 131 6.59 5.78 8.98
CA THR A 131 7.52 6.33 7.99
C THR A 131 8.44 5.23 7.52
N LYS A 132 8.49 5.02 6.22
CA LYS A 132 9.42 4.11 5.54
C LYS A 132 10.28 4.87 4.55
N VAL A 133 11.52 4.41 4.38
CA VAL A 133 12.48 4.98 3.44
C VAL A 133 12.94 3.87 2.51
N VAL A 134 12.79 4.10 1.21
CA VAL A 134 13.35 3.23 0.17
C VAL A 134 14.44 3.99 -0.57
N SER A 135 15.40 3.27 -1.15
CA SER A 135 16.51 3.88 -1.88
C SER A 135 16.74 3.21 -3.23
N PHE A 136 17.29 3.97 -4.16
CA PHE A 136 17.81 3.43 -5.40
C PHE A 136 19.18 4.00 -5.71
N VAL A 137 19.98 3.22 -6.42
CA VAL A 137 21.36 3.57 -6.81
C VAL A 137 21.49 3.44 -8.31
N ALA A 138 22.05 4.46 -8.95
CA ALA A 138 22.41 4.47 -10.37
C ALA A 138 23.88 4.87 -10.53
N ASN A 139 24.62 4.18 -11.38
CA ASN A 139 25.95 4.61 -11.84
C ASN A 139 25.77 5.34 -13.18
N ILE A 140 25.88 6.66 -13.17
CA ILE A 140 25.62 7.48 -14.36
C ILE A 140 26.90 7.57 -15.18
N ILE A 141 26.85 7.08 -16.42
CA ILE A 141 27.95 7.05 -17.37
C ILE A 141 27.84 8.26 -18.29
N PRO A 142 28.82 9.18 -18.29
CA PRO A 142 28.84 10.32 -19.19
C PRO A 142 29.00 9.87 -20.65
N PRO A 143 28.52 10.65 -21.62
CA PRO A 143 28.78 10.39 -23.04
C PRO A 143 30.28 10.42 -23.33
N LYS A 144 30.71 9.57 -24.24
CA LYS A 144 32.11 9.57 -24.74
C LYS A 144 32.36 10.78 -25.64
#